data_5a45bc881b0b7b8da801e63d5150826b
#
_entry.id   5a45bc881b0b7b8da801e63d5150826b
#
_cell.length_a   1.000
_cell.length_b   1.000
_cell.length_c   1.000
_cell.angle_alpha   90.00
_cell.angle_beta   90.00
_cell.angle_gamma   90.00
#
_symmetry.space_group_name_H-M   'P 1'
#
loop_
_entity.id
_entity.type
_entity.pdbx_description
1 polymer ?
#
loop_
_entity_poly.entity_id
_entity_poly.type
_entity_poly.pdbx_seq_one_letter_code
_entity_poly.pdbx_strand_id
1 'polypeptide(L)'
;MLNNLMTGLALMASAESFIAIFIGLLAGIIIGAIPGLTADIAIILCLPITYSMEPIPAMLLLLGLYCGGTYGGSITAILINTPGTPSSAATVLDGYPLAQQGKSLKALTMALYASFFGGLFSALVLLFAAPSIAHFTQMFGPPEYFCIAVFGLSIIASISNGNIIKGLLGGLIGIFLALMGQDSVSGTLRFTFGVRRLGAGIPLIVTLVGLFAIAELLSRSDYNPRTDATRKQHLKLDHEKLSWAEIKRCLKTMTISSVIGTIVGAIPGTGGGIAAFISYDQAKKTSKYRDHFGHGEIEGVSATESANNATTGSTLIPLTTLGVPGDGCTAILLGAFMLQGMVPGPSMFKEHSDILYGIMIGLVIVNILMLIIGRVFTPLYANITRIPYELMSAIIIVYCITGVYSSEASTFQVLLAVIIGAFSFLLRKLGFGVVPIILGVVLGDLVETNFRNSMVMSSNSLSIFVTRPFSLLFLALAVLSIGMFFYKAAKDRKKQKTE
;
A
#
# COMPACT_ATOMS: atom_id res chain seq x y z
N MET A 1 -10.16 15.84 21.15
CA MET A 1 -10.70 15.26 19.92
C MET A 1 -11.50 16.27 19.10
N LEU A 2 -12.58 16.88 19.62
CA LEU A 2 -13.40 17.81 18.83
C LEU A 2 -12.62 19.02 18.28
N ASN A 3 -11.79 19.65 19.10
CA ASN A 3 -10.94 20.77 18.66
C ASN A 3 -9.99 20.35 17.52
N ASN A 4 -9.33 19.20 17.64
CA ASN A 4 -8.42 18.70 16.60
C ASN A 4 -9.17 18.34 15.31
N LEU A 5 -10.40 17.84 15.41
CA LEU A 5 -11.26 17.61 14.25
C LEU A 5 -11.61 18.93 13.55
N MET A 6 -11.98 19.96 14.30
CA MET A 6 -12.31 21.28 13.73
C MET A 6 -11.08 21.95 13.09
N THR A 7 -9.94 21.90 13.77
CA THR A 7 -8.68 22.44 13.23
C THR A 7 -8.24 21.65 11.99
N GLY A 8 -8.27 20.31 12.04
CA GLY A 8 -7.94 19.46 10.90
C GLY A 8 -8.86 19.69 9.70
N LEU A 9 -10.18 19.87 9.94
CA LEU A 9 -11.14 20.21 8.89
C LEU A 9 -10.82 21.57 8.26
N ALA A 10 -10.50 22.58 9.07
CA ALA A 10 -10.14 23.91 8.57
C ALA A 10 -8.85 23.89 7.73
N LEU A 11 -7.83 23.16 8.18
CA LEU A 11 -6.57 23.02 7.45
C LEU A 11 -6.75 22.22 6.14
N MET A 12 -7.60 21.19 6.14
CA MET A 12 -7.89 20.40 4.97
C MET A 12 -8.73 21.15 3.94
N ALA A 13 -9.60 22.06 4.37
CA ALA A 13 -10.55 22.80 3.51
C ALA A 13 -9.87 23.88 2.64
N SER A 14 -8.66 23.63 2.17
CA SER A 14 -7.93 24.52 1.23
C SER A 14 -8.19 24.11 -0.21
N ALA A 15 -8.11 25.07 -1.14
CA ALA A 15 -8.22 24.78 -2.58
C ALA A 15 -7.13 23.80 -3.04
N GLU A 16 -5.92 23.92 -2.49
CA GLU A 16 -4.79 23.03 -2.79
C GLU A 16 -5.10 21.59 -2.42
N SER A 17 -5.72 21.34 -1.26
CA SER A 17 -6.12 20.01 -0.82
C SER A 17 -7.13 19.38 -1.77
N PHE A 18 -8.15 20.12 -2.20
CA PHE A 18 -9.13 19.60 -3.15
C PHE A 18 -8.54 19.34 -4.54
N ILE A 19 -7.65 20.21 -5.03
CA ILE A 19 -6.91 20.00 -6.29
C ILE A 19 -6.01 18.77 -6.17
N ALA A 20 -5.28 18.62 -5.06
CA ALA A 20 -4.43 17.48 -4.79
C ALA A 20 -5.22 16.16 -4.78
N ILE A 21 -6.38 16.12 -4.08
CA ILE A 21 -7.27 14.95 -4.09
C ILE A 21 -7.75 14.64 -5.51
N PHE A 22 -8.20 15.66 -6.25
CA PHE A 22 -8.72 15.48 -7.61
C PHE A 22 -7.65 14.91 -8.54
N ILE A 23 -6.46 15.51 -8.56
CA ILE A 23 -5.33 15.05 -9.38
C ILE A 23 -4.90 13.64 -8.95
N GLY A 24 -4.77 13.40 -7.64
CA GLY A 24 -4.39 12.10 -7.09
C GLY A 24 -5.37 11.00 -7.47
N LEU A 25 -6.67 11.23 -7.31
CA LEU A 25 -7.69 10.26 -7.69
C LEU A 25 -7.70 9.99 -9.20
N LEU A 26 -7.70 11.05 -10.01
CA LEU A 26 -7.74 10.89 -11.46
C LEU A 26 -6.51 10.13 -11.97
N ALA A 27 -5.31 10.53 -11.55
CA ALA A 27 -4.07 9.87 -11.91
C ALA A 27 -4.02 8.44 -11.36
N GLY A 28 -4.46 8.21 -10.11
CA GLY A 28 -4.53 6.90 -9.50
C GLY A 28 -5.43 5.95 -10.27
N ILE A 29 -6.64 6.38 -10.61
CA ILE A 29 -7.59 5.57 -11.41
C ILE A 29 -6.99 5.24 -12.79
N ILE A 30 -6.38 6.22 -13.46
CA ILE A 30 -5.77 6.03 -14.78
C ILE A 30 -4.61 5.03 -14.69
N ILE A 31 -3.69 5.23 -13.77
CA ILE A 31 -2.51 4.37 -13.64
C ILE A 31 -2.92 2.95 -13.20
N GLY A 32 -3.83 2.83 -12.22
CA GLY A 32 -4.36 1.54 -11.78
C GLY A 32 -5.11 0.78 -12.87
N ALA A 33 -5.76 1.50 -13.80
CA ALA A 33 -6.44 0.91 -14.95
C ALA A 33 -5.49 0.52 -16.10
N ILE A 34 -4.18 0.72 -15.96
CA ILE A 34 -3.19 0.25 -16.94
C ILE A 34 -2.61 -1.07 -16.41
N PRO A 35 -2.76 -2.19 -17.17
CA PRO A 35 -2.26 -3.48 -16.72
C PRO A 35 -0.79 -3.44 -16.34
N GLY A 36 -0.50 -3.84 -15.08
CA GLY A 36 0.84 -3.92 -14.55
C GLY A 36 1.41 -2.63 -13.99
N LEU A 37 0.67 -1.52 -14.00
CA LEU A 37 1.00 -0.34 -13.19
C LEU A 37 0.15 -0.39 -11.92
N THR A 38 0.82 -0.44 -10.79
CA THR A 38 0.14 -0.54 -9.48
C THR A 38 0.02 0.83 -8.80
N ALA A 39 -0.84 0.91 -7.79
CA ALA A 39 -0.93 2.11 -6.94
C ALA A 39 0.42 2.47 -6.31
N ASP A 40 1.25 1.47 -5.97
CA ASP A 40 2.60 1.68 -5.42
C ASP A 40 3.45 2.54 -6.35
N ILE A 41 3.45 2.20 -7.65
CA ILE A 41 4.21 2.96 -8.68
C ILE A 41 3.67 4.37 -8.81
N ALA A 42 2.35 4.54 -8.83
CA ALA A 42 1.73 5.86 -8.91
C ALA A 42 2.15 6.78 -7.75
N ILE A 43 2.13 6.24 -6.52
CA ILE A 43 2.54 6.99 -5.32
C ILE A 43 4.02 7.39 -5.41
N ILE A 44 4.89 6.45 -5.79
CA ILE A 44 6.34 6.71 -5.89
C ILE A 44 6.66 7.78 -6.94
N LEU A 45 5.99 7.74 -8.08
CA LEU A 45 6.19 8.74 -9.13
C LEU A 45 5.79 10.15 -8.68
N CYS A 46 4.76 10.27 -7.84
CA CYS A 46 4.34 11.57 -7.33
C CYS A 46 5.08 11.99 -6.05
N LEU A 47 5.82 11.10 -5.41
CA LEU A 47 6.54 11.39 -4.17
C LEU A 47 7.49 12.60 -4.29
N PRO A 48 8.31 12.74 -5.36
CA PRO A 48 9.16 13.92 -5.52
C PRO A 48 8.41 15.25 -5.59
N ILE A 49 7.20 15.23 -6.17
CA ILE A 49 6.37 16.44 -6.29
C ILE A 49 5.89 16.87 -4.90
N THR A 50 5.59 15.91 -4.02
CA THR A 50 5.11 16.20 -2.67
C THR A 50 6.15 16.88 -1.78
N TYR A 51 7.44 16.80 -2.12
CA TYR A 51 8.50 17.45 -1.35
C TYR A 51 8.37 18.98 -1.26
N SER A 52 7.82 19.62 -2.30
CA SER A 52 7.58 21.06 -2.35
C SER A 52 6.17 21.49 -1.92
N MET A 53 5.33 20.55 -1.50
CA MET A 53 3.95 20.78 -1.09
C MET A 53 3.83 20.86 0.43
N GLU A 54 2.80 21.55 0.91
CA GLU A 54 2.39 21.50 2.32
C GLU A 54 1.96 20.07 2.71
N PRO A 55 2.14 19.64 3.97
CA PRO A 55 1.95 18.25 4.38
C PRO A 55 0.56 17.68 4.07
N ILE A 56 -0.52 18.45 4.29
CA ILE A 56 -1.89 17.95 4.06
C ILE A 56 -2.16 17.75 2.58
N PRO A 57 -2.01 18.73 1.68
CA PRO A 57 -2.18 18.51 0.24
C PRO A 57 -1.27 17.40 -0.31
N ALA A 58 -0.01 17.34 0.16
CA ALA A 58 0.95 16.30 -0.23
C ALA A 58 0.41 14.90 0.08
N MET A 59 0.01 14.66 1.31
CA MET A 59 -0.52 13.36 1.72
C MET A 59 -1.86 13.05 1.06
N LEU A 60 -2.72 14.04 0.83
CA LEU A 60 -4.00 13.84 0.15
C LEU A 60 -3.85 13.52 -1.33
N LEU A 61 -2.83 14.06 -2.00
CA LEU A 61 -2.44 13.64 -3.36
C LEU A 61 -2.11 12.15 -3.38
N LEU A 62 -1.23 11.71 -2.46
CA LEU A 62 -0.78 10.31 -2.40
C LEU A 62 -1.90 9.35 -1.96
N LEU A 63 -2.76 9.75 -1.05
CA LEU A 63 -3.95 8.98 -0.66
C LEU A 63 -4.98 8.89 -1.80
N GLY A 64 -5.11 9.95 -2.59
CA GLY A 64 -5.90 9.93 -3.82
C GLY A 64 -5.35 8.91 -4.83
N LEU A 65 -4.03 8.88 -5.02
CA LEU A 65 -3.35 7.87 -5.86
C LEU A 65 -3.57 6.46 -5.32
N TYR A 66 -3.48 6.27 -4.01
CA TYR A 66 -3.71 4.97 -3.36
C TYR A 66 -5.13 4.46 -3.58
N CYS A 67 -6.14 5.24 -3.17
CA CYS A 67 -7.54 4.85 -3.32
C CYS A 67 -7.95 4.72 -4.80
N GLY A 68 -7.56 5.71 -5.62
CA GLY A 68 -7.82 5.70 -7.05
C GLY A 68 -7.16 4.54 -7.77
N GLY A 69 -5.91 4.22 -7.44
CA GLY A 69 -5.16 3.10 -8.02
C GLY A 69 -5.71 1.74 -7.61
N THR A 70 -6.16 1.61 -6.36
CA THR A 70 -6.81 0.39 -5.86
C THR A 70 -8.10 0.11 -6.61
N TYR A 71 -8.98 1.12 -6.77
CA TYR A 71 -10.19 1.01 -7.59
C TYR A 71 -9.86 0.82 -9.08
N GLY A 72 -8.90 1.58 -9.63
CA GLY A 72 -8.47 1.51 -11.02
C GLY A 72 -8.04 0.11 -11.45
N GLY A 73 -7.36 -0.63 -10.55
CA GLY A 73 -6.95 -2.01 -10.79
C GLY A 73 -8.11 -2.98 -11.06
N SER A 74 -9.30 -2.68 -10.55
CA SER A 74 -10.50 -3.49 -10.76
C SER A 74 -11.12 -3.27 -12.13
N ILE A 75 -10.86 -2.13 -12.78
CA ILE A 75 -11.35 -1.84 -14.14
C ILE A 75 -10.78 -2.86 -15.13
N THR A 76 -9.48 -3.09 -15.10
CA THR A 76 -8.82 -4.08 -15.97
C THR A 76 -9.13 -5.51 -15.58
N ALA A 77 -9.32 -5.78 -14.29
CA ALA A 77 -9.79 -7.08 -13.81
C ALA A 77 -11.14 -7.44 -14.42
N ILE A 78 -12.07 -6.49 -14.47
CA ILE A 78 -13.42 -6.66 -15.02
C ILE A 78 -13.39 -6.71 -16.56
N LEU A 79 -12.70 -5.77 -17.21
CA LEU A 79 -12.79 -5.60 -18.66
C LEU A 79 -11.95 -6.60 -19.45
N ILE A 80 -10.76 -6.93 -19.00
CA ILE A 80 -9.76 -7.69 -19.78
C ILE A 80 -9.17 -8.90 -19.06
N ASN A 81 -9.80 -9.38 -17.99
CA ASN A 81 -9.33 -10.54 -17.21
C ASN A 81 -7.88 -10.41 -16.70
N THR A 82 -7.45 -9.18 -16.46
CA THR A 82 -6.10 -8.90 -15.99
C THR A 82 -6.18 -7.96 -14.80
N PRO A 83 -5.92 -8.46 -13.58
CA PRO A 83 -5.94 -7.58 -12.42
C PRO A 83 -4.86 -6.49 -12.56
N GLY A 84 -5.23 -5.22 -12.39
CA GLY A 84 -4.29 -4.10 -12.38
C GLY A 84 -3.46 -4.07 -11.10
N THR A 85 -4.03 -4.55 -10.00
CA THR A 85 -3.37 -4.71 -8.70
C THR A 85 -3.54 -6.13 -8.18
N PRO A 86 -2.63 -6.65 -7.34
CA PRO A 86 -2.81 -7.98 -6.73
C PRO A 86 -4.12 -8.09 -5.95
N SER A 87 -4.60 -6.99 -5.39
CA SER A 87 -5.83 -6.95 -4.60
C SER A 87 -7.10 -7.06 -5.45
N SER A 88 -7.06 -6.70 -6.73
CA SER A 88 -8.18 -6.84 -7.64
C SER A 88 -8.28 -8.24 -8.29
N ALA A 89 -7.38 -9.16 -7.96
CA ALA A 89 -7.38 -10.51 -8.52
C ALA A 89 -8.66 -11.30 -8.21
N ALA A 90 -9.24 -11.11 -7.04
CA ALA A 90 -10.49 -11.78 -6.67
C ALA A 90 -11.70 -11.23 -7.47
N THR A 91 -11.64 -9.97 -7.89
CA THR A 91 -12.72 -9.33 -8.69
C THR A 91 -12.83 -9.91 -10.09
N VAL A 92 -11.76 -10.50 -10.62
CA VAL A 92 -11.78 -11.23 -11.90
C VAL A 92 -12.82 -12.34 -11.88
N LEU A 93 -13.02 -13.04 -10.76
CA LEU A 93 -13.84 -14.25 -10.67
C LEU A 93 -15.28 -14.04 -11.14
N ASP A 94 -15.89 -12.91 -10.84
CA ASP A 94 -17.25 -12.58 -11.27
C ASP A 94 -17.31 -11.34 -12.17
N GLY A 95 -16.37 -10.41 -12.02
CA GLY A 95 -16.33 -9.18 -12.80
C GLY A 95 -16.12 -9.42 -14.29
N TYR A 96 -15.17 -10.26 -14.66
CA TYR A 96 -14.90 -10.60 -16.05
C TYR A 96 -16.01 -11.44 -16.70
N PRO A 97 -16.55 -12.49 -16.07
CA PRO A 97 -17.74 -13.17 -16.58
C PRO A 97 -18.94 -12.25 -16.81
N LEU A 98 -19.20 -11.27 -15.94
CA LEU A 98 -20.23 -10.25 -16.17
C LEU A 98 -19.94 -9.43 -17.44
N ALA A 99 -18.69 -9.00 -17.63
CA ALA A 99 -18.31 -8.26 -18.83
C ALA A 99 -18.47 -9.10 -20.11
N GLN A 100 -18.14 -10.39 -20.07
CA GLN A 100 -18.35 -11.31 -21.20
C GLN A 100 -19.84 -11.53 -21.52
N GLN A 101 -20.72 -11.42 -20.54
CA GLN A 101 -22.19 -11.48 -20.73
C GLN A 101 -22.78 -10.18 -21.28
N GLY A 102 -21.96 -9.17 -21.61
CA GLY A 102 -22.43 -7.88 -22.06
C GLY A 102 -22.94 -6.99 -20.92
N LYS A 103 -22.46 -7.16 -19.68
CA LYS A 103 -22.84 -6.41 -18.47
C LYS A 103 -21.66 -5.68 -17.84
N SER A 104 -20.72 -5.23 -18.67
CA SER A 104 -19.50 -4.58 -18.24
C SER A 104 -19.75 -3.28 -17.46
N LEU A 105 -20.66 -2.42 -17.95
CA LEU A 105 -21.03 -1.19 -17.26
C LEU A 105 -21.65 -1.45 -15.87
N LYS A 106 -22.49 -2.49 -15.79
CA LYS A 106 -23.07 -2.92 -14.51
C LYS A 106 -21.99 -3.36 -13.51
N ALA A 107 -21.03 -4.20 -13.95
CA ALA A 107 -19.93 -4.68 -13.13
C ALA A 107 -19.03 -3.53 -12.65
N LEU A 108 -18.65 -2.60 -13.56
CA LEU A 108 -17.84 -1.42 -13.22
C LEU A 108 -18.56 -0.50 -12.24
N THR A 109 -19.87 -0.29 -12.43
CA THR A 109 -20.66 0.54 -11.54
C THR A 109 -20.78 -0.08 -10.15
N MET A 110 -20.99 -1.40 -10.04
CA MET A 110 -21.00 -2.09 -8.76
C MET A 110 -19.63 -2.03 -8.09
N ALA A 111 -18.55 -2.24 -8.84
CA ALA A 111 -17.20 -2.12 -8.33
C ALA A 111 -16.95 -0.73 -7.72
N LEU A 112 -17.37 0.34 -8.41
CA LEU A 112 -17.24 1.71 -7.91
C LEU A 112 -18.04 1.94 -6.61
N TYR A 113 -19.32 1.51 -6.56
CA TYR A 113 -20.12 1.68 -5.35
C TYR A 113 -19.60 0.87 -4.18
N ALA A 114 -19.16 -0.36 -4.43
CA ALA A 114 -18.56 -1.22 -3.41
C ALA A 114 -17.24 -0.67 -2.90
N SER A 115 -16.39 -0.15 -3.79
CA SER A 115 -15.13 0.51 -3.45
C SER A 115 -15.34 1.76 -2.61
N PHE A 116 -16.30 2.61 -3.02
CA PHE A 116 -16.70 3.77 -2.23
C PHE A 116 -17.17 3.37 -0.82
N PHE A 117 -18.05 2.38 -0.74
CA PHE A 117 -18.62 1.94 0.55
C PHE A 117 -17.53 1.39 1.47
N GLY A 118 -16.65 0.52 0.97
CA GLY A 118 -15.54 -0.06 1.72
C GLY A 118 -14.53 0.97 2.17
N GLY A 119 -14.08 1.83 1.24
CA GLY A 119 -13.11 2.88 1.53
C GLY A 119 -13.64 3.92 2.53
N LEU A 120 -14.90 4.37 2.36
CA LEU A 120 -15.54 5.27 3.31
C LEU A 120 -15.68 4.63 4.70
N PHE A 121 -16.09 3.37 4.77
CA PHE A 121 -16.21 2.65 6.03
C PHE A 121 -14.88 2.59 6.78
N SER A 122 -13.80 2.21 6.11
CA SER A 122 -12.47 2.11 6.73
C SER A 122 -11.87 3.47 7.06
N ALA A 123 -12.13 4.51 6.26
CA ALA A 123 -11.71 5.88 6.56
C ALA A 123 -12.39 6.41 7.84
N LEU A 124 -13.67 6.11 8.05
CA LEU A 124 -14.38 6.44 9.28
C LEU A 124 -13.82 5.65 10.47
N VAL A 125 -13.55 4.35 10.29
CA VAL A 125 -12.91 3.56 11.35
C VAL A 125 -11.53 4.12 11.69
N LEU A 126 -10.71 4.48 10.72
CA LEU A 126 -9.42 5.15 10.94
C LEU A 126 -9.60 6.43 11.78
N LEU A 127 -10.52 7.30 11.37
CA LEU A 127 -10.76 8.60 12.02
C LEU A 127 -11.14 8.48 13.50
N PHE A 128 -11.93 7.46 13.85
CA PHE A 128 -12.42 7.29 15.22
C PHE A 128 -11.60 6.31 16.06
N ALA A 129 -11.04 5.25 15.45
CA ALA A 129 -10.29 4.24 16.18
C ALA A 129 -8.81 4.59 16.38
N ALA A 130 -8.15 5.20 15.37
CA ALA A 130 -6.73 5.47 15.45
C ALA A 130 -6.33 6.39 16.62
N PRO A 131 -7.07 7.48 16.95
CA PRO A 131 -6.74 8.30 18.10
C PRO A 131 -6.81 7.57 19.43
N SER A 132 -7.76 6.64 19.56
CA SER A 132 -7.92 5.82 20.78
C SER A 132 -6.75 4.85 20.95
N ILE A 133 -6.34 4.21 19.86
CA ILE A 133 -5.16 3.32 19.81
C ILE A 133 -3.90 4.12 20.11
N ALA A 134 -3.73 5.29 19.49
CA ALA A 134 -2.58 6.15 19.69
C ALA A 134 -2.46 6.65 21.14
N HIS A 135 -3.57 6.96 21.81
CA HIS A 135 -3.54 7.33 23.23
C HIS A 135 -2.95 6.20 24.10
N PHE A 136 -3.30 4.97 23.79
CA PHE A 136 -2.75 3.81 24.47
C PHE A 136 -1.24 3.61 24.16
N THR A 137 -0.82 3.86 22.94
CA THR A 137 0.57 3.71 22.51
C THR A 137 1.50 4.84 22.99
N GLN A 138 0.96 5.95 23.52
CA GLN A 138 1.76 7.01 24.16
C GLN A 138 2.53 6.54 25.41
N MET A 139 2.14 5.38 25.98
CA MET A 139 2.86 4.77 27.10
C MET A 139 4.14 4.02 26.67
N PHE A 140 4.38 3.91 25.36
CA PHE A 140 5.51 3.17 24.80
C PHE A 140 6.79 4.00 24.87
N GLY A 141 7.89 3.32 25.20
CA GLY A 141 9.25 3.87 25.15
C GLY A 141 10.12 3.12 24.12
N PRO A 142 11.43 3.39 24.10
CA PRO A 142 12.35 2.75 23.17
C PRO A 142 12.26 1.21 23.12
N PRO A 143 12.08 0.47 24.25
CA PRO A 143 11.95 -0.98 24.19
C PRO A 143 10.71 -1.45 23.44
N GLU A 144 9.57 -0.78 23.60
CA GLU A 144 8.35 -1.09 22.88
C GLU A 144 8.48 -0.80 21.38
N TYR A 145 9.06 0.36 21.02
CA TYR A 145 9.31 0.73 19.61
C TYR A 145 10.25 -0.25 18.92
N PHE A 146 11.31 -0.71 19.61
CA PHE A 146 12.17 -1.77 19.09
C PHE A 146 11.38 -3.05 18.81
N CYS A 147 10.58 -3.52 19.78
CA CYS A 147 9.80 -4.75 19.65
C CYS A 147 8.71 -4.65 18.57
N ILE A 148 8.08 -3.48 18.42
CA ILE A 148 7.14 -3.19 17.33
C ILE A 148 7.84 -3.26 15.96
N ALA A 149 9.02 -2.65 15.84
CA ALA A 149 9.78 -2.68 14.60
C ALA A 149 10.24 -4.11 14.25
N VAL A 150 10.67 -4.90 15.24
CA VAL A 150 10.97 -6.33 15.07
C VAL A 150 9.73 -7.13 14.66
N PHE A 151 8.57 -6.84 15.26
CA PHE A 151 7.31 -7.42 14.84
C PHE A 151 6.97 -7.03 13.40
N GLY A 152 7.11 -5.75 13.02
CA GLY A 152 6.95 -5.27 11.63
C GLY A 152 7.87 -6.02 10.66
N LEU A 153 9.13 -6.22 11.02
CA LEU A 153 10.06 -7.02 10.23
C LEU A 153 9.68 -8.50 10.17
N SER A 154 9.10 -9.08 11.22
CA SER A 154 8.65 -10.48 11.21
C SER A 154 7.55 -10.74 10.20
N ILE A 155 6.74 -9.72 9.89
CA ILE A 155 5.66 -9.79 8.90
C ILE A 155 6.20 -9.92 7.47
N ILE A 156 7.46 -9.51 7.23
CA ILE A 156 8.18 -9.77 5.97
C ILE A 156 8.07 -11.24 5.55
N ALA A 157 8.08 -12.16 6.52
CA ALA A 157 7.90 -13.57 6.27
C ALA A 157 6.56 -13.90 5.60
N SER A 158 5.51 -13.19 5.96
CA SER A 158 4.15 -13.36 5.40
C SER A 158 3.98 -12.76 4.00
N ILE A 159 4.69 -11.65 3.70
CA ILE A 159 4.60 -10.93 2.42
C ILE A 159 5.49 -11.57 1.33
N SER A 160 6.34 -12.51 1.67
CA SER A 160 7.43 -13.02 0.80
C SER A 160 7.01 -14.10 -0.21
N ASN A 161 5.89 -13.99 -0.89
CA ASN A 161 5.47 -14.86 -2.01
C ASN A 161 5.87 -16.36 -1.86
N GLY A 162 5.74 -16.92 -0.65
CA GLY A 162 6.04 -18.33 -0.36
C GLY A 162 7.51 -18.66 -0.08
N ASN A 163 8.46 -17.72 -0.18
CA ASN A 163 9.87 -17.99 0.14
C ASN A 163 10.38 -17.07 1.24
N ILE A 164 10.24 -17.55 2.50
CA ILE A 164 10.63 -16.81 3.70
C ILE A 164 12.11 -16.41 3.70
N ILE A 165 13.00 -17.29 3.21
CA ILE A 165 14.43 -17.02 3.21
C ILE A 165 14.73 -15.80 2.35
N LYS A 166 14.14 -15.72 1.17
CA LYS A 166 14.29 -14.54 0.29
C LYS A 166 13.67 -13.30 0.91
N GLY A 167 12.56 -13.42 1.63
CA GLY A 167 11.97 -12.30 2.36
C GLY A 167 12.87 -11.78 3.46
N LEU A 168 13.36 -12.66 4.33
CA LEU A 168 14.27 -12.28 5.41
C LEU A 168 15.59 -11.70 4.88
N LEU A 169 16.18 -12.33 3.85
CA LEU A 169 17.37 -11.78 3.19
C LEU A 169 17.08 -10.42 2.55
N GLY A 170 15.90 -10.24 1.94
CA GLY A 170 15.46 -8.94 1.43
C GLY A 170 15.37 -7.88 2.53
N GLY A 171 14.78 -8.22 3.68
CA GLY A 171 14.74 -7.35 4.85
C GLY A 171 16.14 -6.99 5.36
N LEU A 172 17.05 -7.95 5.43
CA LEU A 172 18.46 -7.70 5.82
C LEU A 172 19.17 -6.80 4.81
N ILE A 173 18.94 -6.99 3.49
CA ILE A 173 19.47 -6.06 2.46
C ILE A 173 18.93 -4.65 2.71
N GLY A 174 17.64 -4.52 3.01
CA GLY A 174 17.04 -3.22 3.33
C GLY A 174 17.67 -2.57 4.56
N ILE A 175 17.82 -3.31 5.66
CA ILE A 175 18.50 -2.83 6.87
C ILE A 175 19.94 -2.41 6.54
N PHE A 176 20.66 -3.19 5.76
CA PHE A 176 22.02 -2.85 5.33
C PHE A 176 22.06 -1.51 4.58
N LEU A 177 21.11 -1.27 3.65
CA LEU A 177 21.01 0.00 2.94
C LEU A 177 20.70 1.17 3.89
N ALA A 178 19.84 0.96 4.89
CA ALA A 178 19.51 1.97 5.91
C ALA A 178 20.72 2.34 6.79
N LEU A 179 21.58 1.36 7.06
CA LEU A 179 22.77 1.55 7.92
C LEU A 179 23.97 2.18 7.19
N MET A 180 23.87 2.43 5.88
CA MET A 180 24.94 3.10 5.12
C MET A 180 24.98 4.59 5.48
N GLY A 181 26.20 5.10 5.75
CA GLY A 181 26.39 6.51 6.07
C GLY A 181 26.90 6.75 7.47
N GLN A 182 26.53 7.88 8.04
CA GLN A 182 26.96 8.27 9.39
C GLN A 182 26.03 7.65 10.43
N ASP A 183 26.63 6.98 11.40
CA ASP A 183 25.93 6.46 12.57
C ASP A 183 25.37 7.61 13.43
N SER A 184 24.06 7.60 13.66
CA SER A 184 23.35 8.64 14.42
C SER A 184 23.78 8.75 15.90
N VAL A 185 24.34 7.67 16.48
CA VAL A 185 24.75 7.62 17.90
C VAL A 185 26.23 7.92 18.06
N SER A 186 27.11 7.28 17.28
CA SER A 186 28.57 7.41 17.43
C SER A 186 29.19 8.44 16.48
N GLY A 187 28.48 8.89 15.45
CA GLY A 187 28.98 9.80 14.42
C GLY A 187 30.01 9.15 13.46
N THR A 188 30.26 7.84 13.59
CA THR A 188 31.23 7.13 12.74
C THR A 188 30.63 6.81 11.37
N LEU A 189 31.44 6.89 10.31
CA LEU A 189 31.01 6.51 8.97
C LEU A 189 31.01 4.98 8.81
N ARG A 190 29.89 4.42 8.30
CA ARG A 190 29.69 2.99 8.09
C ARG A 190 29.34 2.70 6.64
N PHE A 191 29.93 1.64 6.09
CA PHE A 191 29.63 1.10 4.77
C PHE A 191 29.71 2.12 3.61
N THR A 192 30.57 3.13 3.75
CA THR A 192 30.74 4.17 2.72
C THR A 192 31.69 3.74 1.59
N PHE A 193 32.42 2.64 1.77
CA PHE A 193 33.37 2.08 0.78
C PHE A 193 34.35 3.11 0.20
N GLY A 194 34.73 4.13 0.99
CA GLY A 194 35.60 5.22 0.56
C GLY A 194 34.90 6.30 -0.29
N VAL A 195 33.62 6.19 -0.57
CA VAL A 195 32.83 7.19 -1.31
C VAL A 195 32.33 8.26 -0.36
N ARG A 196 32.96 9.45 -0.36
CA ARG A 196 32.59 10.55 0.56
C ARG A 196 31.11 10.94 0.50
N ARG A 197 30.49 10.87 -0.68
CA ARG A 197 29.09 11.23 -0.89
C ARG A 197 28.10 10.25 -0.22
N LEU A 198 28.53 9.03 0.09
CA LEU A 198 27.74 8.07 0.89
C LEU A 198 27.81 8.35 2.39
N GLY A 199 28.60 9.31 2.84
CA GLY A 199 28.68 9.70 4.25
C GLY A 199 27.36 10.24 4.80
N ALA A 200 26.55 10.89 3.98
CA ALA A 200 25.21 11.35 4.34
C ALA A 200 24.13 10.23 4.34
N GLY A 201 24.51 9.00 4.00
CA GLY A 201 23.57 7.90 3.82
C GLY A 201 22.93 7.88 2.44
N ILE A 202 21.97 6.98 2.26
CA ILE A 202 21.15 6.89 1.05
C ILE A 202 19.79 7.50 1.37
N PRO A 203 19.39 8.62 0.73
CA PRO A 203 18.07 9.21 0.94
C PRO A 203 16.94 8.21 0.63
N LEU A 204 15.90 8.24 1.43
CA LEU A 204 14.78 7.32 1.30
C LEU A 204 14.11 7.41 -0.08
N ILE A 205 13.96 8.63 -0.61
CA ILE A 205 13.38 8.85 -1.95
C ILE A 205 14.20 8.19 -3.06
N VAL A 206 15.53 8.24 -2.97
CA VAL A 206 16.46 7.60 -3.92
C VAL A 206 16.26 6.08 -3.90
N THR A 207 16.14 5.52 -2.69
CA THR A 207 15.91 4.09 -2.48
C THR A 207 14.54 3.66 -3.02
N LEU A 208 13.48 4.42 -2.72
CA LEU A 208 12.11 4.12 -3.18
C LEU A 208 12.00 4.16 -4.71
N VAL A 209 12.49 5.23 -5.33
CA VAL A 209 12.47 5.38 -6.80
C VAL A 209 13.29 4.26 -7.46
N GLY A 210 14.48 3.95 -6.92
CA GLY A 210 15.32 2.85 -7.42
C GLY A 210 14.62 1.50 -7.32
N LEU A 211 14.22 1.12 -6.12
CA LEU A 211 13.67 -0.21 -5.83
C LEU A 211 12.37 -0.51 -6.57
N PHE A 212 11.51 0.47 -6.77
CA PHE A 212 10.21 0.27 -7.41
C PHE A 212 10.18 0.76 -8.86
N ALA A 213 10.34 2.06 -9.09
CA ALA A 213 10.06 2.63 -10.40
C ALA A 213 11.10 2.20 -11.44
N ILE A 214 12.39 2.38 -11.15
CA ILE A 214 13.45 2.01 -12.10
C ILE A 214 13.52 0.49 -12.28
N ALA A 215 13.39 -0.28 -11.20
CA ALA A 215 13.38 -1.73 -11.29
C ALA A 215 12.18 -2.27 -12.10
N GLU A 216 11.00 -1.66 -11.98
CA GLU A 216 9.81 -2.02 -12.75
C GLU A 216 10.01 -1.74 -14.24
N LEU A 217 10.56 -0.58 -14.58
CA LEU A 217 10.88 -0.22 -15.96
C LEU A 217 11.85 -1.22 -16.60
N LEU A 218 12.90 -1.62 -15.86
CA LEU A 218 13.86 -2.62 -16.31
C LEU A 218 13.22 -4.02 -16.44
N SER A 219 12.32 -4.38 -15.54
CA SER A 219 11.62 -5.67 -15.58
C SER A 219 10.73 -5.82 -16.80
N ARG A 220 10.24 -4.72 -17.34
CA ARG A 220 9.37 -4.72 -18.53
C ARG A 220 10.08 -4.47 -19.85
N SER A 221 11.39 -4.23 -19.83
CA SER A 221 12.18 -4.13 -21.08
C SER A 221 12.14 -5.43 -21.89
N ASP A 222 11.91 -6.57 -21.25
CA ASP A 222 11.74 -7.88 -21.90
C ASP A 222 10.31 -8.12 -22.44
N TYR A 223 9.39 -7.16 -22.27
CA TYR A 223 8.00 -7.27 -22.73
C TYR A 223 7.92 -7.25 -24.25
N ASN A 224 7.34 -8.31 -24.83
CA ASN A 224 7.12 -8.41 -26.27
C ASN A 224 5.69 -7.99 -26.64
N PRO A 225 5.48 -6.82 -27.29
CA PRO A 225 4.15 -6.32 -27.66
C PRO A 225 3.36 -7.24 -28.60
N ARG A 226 4.06 -8.16 -29.29
CA ARG A 226 3.44 -9.05 -30.29
C ARG A 226 2.56 -10.15 -29.67
N THR A 227 2.80 -10.52 -28.41
CA THR A 227 1.98 -11.50 -27.71
C THR A 227 0.64 -10.93 -27.21
N ASP A 228 0.52 -9.60 -27.10
CA ASP A 228 -0.70 -8.92 -26.66
C ASP A 228 -1.62 -8.47 -27.81
N ALA A 229 -1.26 -8.71 -29.07
CA ALA A 229 -2.10 -8.37 -30.24
C ALA A 229 -3.46 -9.09 -30.23
N THR A 230 -3.58 -10.21 -29.52
CA THR A 230 -4.87 -10.92 -29.29
C THR A 230 -5.78 -10.20 -28.29
N ARG A 231 -5.28 -9.18 -27.56
CA ARG A 231 -6.06 -8.39 -26.58
C ARG A 231 -6.84 -7.22 -27.15
N LYS A 232 -6.77 -6.97 -28.45
CA LYS A 232 -7.60 -5.93 -29.12
C LYS A 232 -9.03 -6.41 -29.36
N GLN A 233 -9.66 -7.03 -28.39
CA GLN A 233 -11.14 -7.14 -28.43
C GLN A 233 -11.71 -5.73 -28.27
N HIS A 234 -12.55 -5.34 -29.22
CA HIS A 234 -13.33 -4.11 -29.12
C HIS A 234 -14.30 -4.22 -27.94
N LEU A 235 -13.85 -3.77 -26.76
CA LEU A 235 -14.70 -3.65 -25.60
C LEU A 235 -15.72 -2.56 -25.88
N LYS A 236 -16.89 -2.97 -26.36
CA LYS A 236 -18.06 -2.11 -26.35
C LYS A 236 -18.60 -2.13 -24.92
N LEU A 237 -18.59 -0.98 -24.27
CA LEU A 237 -19.38 -0.82 -23.04
C LEU A 237 -20.84 -0.99 -23.44
N ASP A 238 -21.51 -1.95 -22.80
CA ASP A 238 -22.94 -2.15 -22.94
C ASP A 238 -23.73 -1.04 -22.21
N HIS A 239 -25.06 -1.08 -22.38
CA HIS A 239 -25.95 -0.09 -21.77
C HIS A 239 -26.70 -0.61 -20.55
N GLU A 240 -26.44 -1.84 -20.09
CA GLU A 240 -27.13 -2.40 -18.93
C GLU A 240 -26.70 -1.70 -17.65
N LYS A 241 -27.61 -0.98 -17.03
CA LYS A 241 -27.40 -0.20 -15.83
C LYS A 241 -27.63 -1.05 -14.59
N LEU A 242 -26.86 -0.77 -13.55
CA LEU A 242 -27.08 -1.32 -12.22
C LEU A 242 -28.39 -0.80 -11.63
N SER A 243 -29.27 -1.69 -11.18
CA SER A 243 -30.55 -1.33 -10.58
C SER A 243 -30.40 -1.04 -9.07
N TRP A 244 -31.30 -0.22 -8.54
CA TRP A 244 -31.34 0.06 -7.11
C TRP A 244 -31.65 -1.19 -6.25
N ALA A 245 -32.43 -2.13 -6.81
CA ALA A 245 -32.72 -3.41 -6.16
C ALA A 245 -31.45 -4.27 -5.99
N GLU A 246 -30.56 -4.28 -6.98
CA GLU A 246 -29.27 -4.99 -6.91
C GLU A 246 -28.33 -4.35 -5.89
N ILE A 247 -28.29 -3.02 -5.82
CA ILE A 247 -27.51 -2.31 -4.80
C ILE A 247 -28.02 -2.69 -3.41
N LYS A 248 -29.33 -2.64 -3.16
CA LYS A 248 -29.93 -3.02 -1.87
C LYS A 248 -29.62 -4.48 -1.52
N ARG A 249 -29.65 -5.38 -2.50
CA ARG A 249 -29.31 -6.79 -2.32
C ARG A 249 -27.87 -6.95 -1.82
N CYS A 250 -26.95 -6.18 -2.35
CA CYS A 250 -25.53 -6.26 -2.04
C CYS A 250 -25.13 -5.51 -0.76
N LEU A 251 -25.98 -4.67 -0.16
CA LEU A 251 -25.63 -3.85 1.01
C LEU A 251 -25.12 -4.70 2.20
N LYS A 252 -25.77 -5.82 2.48
CA LYS A 252 -25.34 -6.72 3.56
C LYS A 252 -23.94 -7.27 3.29
N THR A 253 -23.69 -7.71 2.07
CA THR A 253 -22.40 -8.24 1.62
C THR A 253 -21.34 -7.16 1.66
N MET A 254 -21.61 -5.95 1.16
CA MET A 254 -20.70 -4.81 1.24
C MET A 254 -20.33 -4.48 2.70
N THR A 255 -21.30 -4.48 3.62
CA THR A 255 -21.04 -4.20 5.04
C THR A 255 -20.14 -5.26 5.67
N ILE A 256 -20.46 -6.55 5.50
CA ILE A 256 -19.66 -7.66 6.06
C ILE A 256 -18.25 -7.64 5.46
N SER A 257 -18.14 -7.43 4.14
CA SER A 257 -16.87 -7.37 3.43
C SER A 257 -16.03 -6.16 3.84
N SER A 258 -16.65 -5.02 4.12
CA SER A 258 -15.95 -3.84 4.64
C SER A 258 -15.41 -4.09 6.04
N VAL A 259 -16.15 -4.77 6.90
CA VAL A 259 -15.66 -5.16 8.23
C VAL A 259 -14.48 -6.14 8.10
N ILE A 260 -14.60 -7.16 7.25
CA ILE A 260 -13.50 -8.11 6.98
C ILE A 260 -12.26 -7.35 6.44
N GLY A 261 -12.45 -6.50 5.43
CA GLY A 261 -11.38 -5.69 4.85
C GLY A 261 -10.71 -4.80 5.88
N THR A 262 -11.50 -4.16 6.74
CA THR A 262 -10.97 -3.29 7.81
C THR A 262 -10.17 -4.08 8.85
N ILE A 263 -10.65 -5.24 9.30
CA ILE A 263 -9.94 -6.08 10.25
C ILE A 263 -8.65 -6.62 9.63
N VAL A 264 -8.74 -7.16 8.42
CA VAL A 264 -7.57 -7.72 7.71
C VAL A 264 -6.55 -6.61 7.41
N GLY A 265 -6.98 -5.44 6.91
CA GLY A 265 -6.06 -4.35 6.60
C GLY A 265 -5.37 -3.74 7.83
N ALA A 266 -6.02 -3.78 9.00
CA ALA A 266 -5.40 -3.36 10.26
C ALA A 266 -4.32 -4.35 10.76
N ILE A 267 -4.27 -5.56 10.20
CA ILE A 267 -3.20 -6.53 10.49
C ILE A 267 -2.05 -6.25 9.51
N PRO A 268 -0.88 -5.80 9.99
CA PRO A 268 0.24 -5.49 9.11
C PRO A 268 0.62 -6.65 8.18
N GLY A 269 0.89 -6.36 6.92
CA GLY A 269 1.38 -7.32 5.94
C GLY A 269 0.35 -8.23 5.29
N THR A 270 -0.95 -8.08 5.58
CA THR A 270 -1.98 -8.94 4.97
C THR A 270 -2.45 -8.42 3.61
N GLY A 271 -2.60 -7.11 3.47
CA GLY A 271 -2.98 -6.44 2.22
C GLY A 271 -4.38 -6.74 1.68
N GLY A 272 -4.80 -5.95 0.68
CA GLY A 272 -6.15 -6.02 0.11
C GLY A 272 -6.49 -7.32 -0.61
N GLY A 273 -5.48 -8.02 -1.15
CA GLY A 273 -5.71 -9.28 -1.86
C GLY A 273 -6.30 -10.37 -0.96
N ILE A 274 -5.72 -10.55 0.23
CA ILE A 274 -6.21 -11.55 1.21
C ILE A 274 -7.62 -11.18 1.66
N ALA A 275 -7.86 -9.91 1.95
CA ALA A 275 -9.18 -9.41 2.35
C ALA A 275 -10.25 -9.70 1.28
N ALA A 276 -9.94 -9.44 0.02
CA ALA A 276 -10.84 -9.65 -1.10
C ALA A 276 -11.23 -11.13 -1.27
N PHE A 277 -10.26 -12.05 -1.22
CA PHE A 277 -10.53 -13.49 -1.33
C PHE A 277 -11.32 -14.03 -0.13
N ILE A 278 -10.99 -13.62 1.11
CA ILE A 278 -11.77 -14.01 2.31
C ILE A 278 -13.21 -13.54 2.21
N SER A 279 -13.42 -12.29 1.77
CA SER A 279 -14.75 -11.72 1.62
C SER A 279 -15.55 -12.38 0.50
N TYR A 280 -14.88 -12.73 -0.61
CA TYR A 280 -15.53 -13.48 -1.69
C TYR A 280 -16.02 -14.85 -1.21
N ASP A 281 -15.17 -15.61 -0.52
CA ASP A 281 -15.53 -16.93 0.03
C ASP A 281 -16.65 -16.82 1.07
N GLN A 282 -16.61 -15.81 1.94
CA GLN A 282 -17.65 -15.53 2.90
C GLN A 282 -18.98 -15.18 2.24
N ALA A 283 -18.97 -14.30 1.23
CA ALA A 283 -20.15 -13.92 0.48
C ALA A 283 -20.76 -15.13 -0.22
N LYS A 284 -19.94 -15.94 -0.91
CA LYS A 284 -20.38 -17.17 -1.58
C LYS A 284 -21.06 -18.14 -0.61
N LYS A 285 -20.51 -18.33 0.60
CA LYS A 285 -21.08 -19.23 1.62
C LYS A 285 -22.44 -18.76 2.17
N THR A 286 -22.65 -17.45 2.24
CA THR A 286 -23.83 -16.86 2.89
C THR A 286 -24.89 -16.38 1.90
N SER A 287 -24.55 -16.28 0.62
CA SER A 287 -25.48 -15.83 -0.44
C SER A 287 -26.52 -16.87 -0.77
N LYS A 288 -27.71 -16.39 -1.12
CA LYS A 288 -28.76 -17.20 -1.73
C LYS A 288 -28.42 -17.61 -3.18
N TYR A 289 -27.47 -16.91 -3.82
CA TYR A 289 -27.05 -17.10 -5.21
C TYR A 289 -25.67 -17.76 -5.31
N ARG A 290 -25.30 -18.57 -4.31
CA ARG A 290 -23.96 -19.18 -4.18
C ARG A 290 -23.50 -19.93 -5.43
N ASP A 291 -24.43 -20.54 -6.16
CA ASP A 291 -24.14 -21.35 -7.35
C ASP A 291 -23.81 -20.49 -8.59
N HIS A 292 -24.10 -19.18 -8.54
CA HIS A 292 -23.76 -18.21 -9.59
C HIS A 292 -22.38 -17.59 -9.39
N PHE A 293 -21.76 -17.74 -8.21
CA PHE A 293 -20.41 -17.23 -7.96
C PHE A 293 -19.39 -17.94 -8.84
N GLY A 294 -18.55 -17.15 -9.51
CA GLY A 294 -17.61 -17.61 -10.55
C GLY A 294 -18.20 -17.57 -11.95
N HIS A 295 -19.49 -17.22 -12.10
CA HIS A 295 -20.21 -17.15 -13.37
C HIS A 295 -20.83 -15.77 -13.64
N GLY A 296 -20.40 -14.73 -12.92
CA GLY A 296 -20.88 -13.37 -13.09
C GLY A 296 -21.93 -12.94 -12.06
N GLU A 297 -21.75 -13.31 -10.80
CA GLU A 297 -22.61 -12.83 -9.72
C GLU A 297 -22.16 -11.45 -9.23
N ILE A 298 -23.09 -10.48 -9.29
CA ILE A 298 -22.80 -9.09 -8.89
C ILE A 298 -22.45 -8.96 -7.40
N GLU A 299 -22.95 -9.85 -6.58
CA GLU A 299 -22.64 -9.92 -5.15
C GLU A 299 -21.17 -10.30 -4.92
N GLY A 300 -20.58 -11.14 -5.80
CA GLY A 300 -19.15 -11.48 -5.79
C GLY A 300 -18.28 -10.25 -6.05
N VAL A 301 -18.63 -9.43 -7.04
CA VAL A 301 -17.94 -8.16 -7.31
C VAL A 301 -18.06 -7.20 -6.11
N SER A 302 -19.26 -7.11 -5.51
CA SER A 302 -19.47 -6.22 -4.36
C SER A 302 -18.66 -6.64 -3.14
N ALA A 303 -18.51 -7.94 -2.91
CA ALA A 303 -17.73 -8.48 -1.80
C ALA A 303 -16.24 -8.17 -1.93
N THR A 304 -15.68 -8.45 -3.10
CA THR A 304 -14.25 -8.27 -3.36
C THR A 304 -13.85 -6.81 -3.29
N GLU A 305 -14.63 -5.93 -3.91
CA GLU A 305 -14.30 -4.51 -3.99
C GLU A 305 -14.51 -3.77 -2.67
N SER A 306 -15.57 -4.09 -1.91
CA SER A 306 -15.74 -3.50 -0.59
C SER A 306 -14.61 -3.88 0.36
N ALA A 307 -14.17 -5.14 0.35
CA ALA A 307 -13.07 -5.58 1.19
C ALA A 307 -11.73 -4.99 0.73
N ASN A 308 -11.46 -4.99 -0.57
CA ASN A 308 -10.25 -4.43 -1.15
C ASN A 308 -10.08 -2.95 -0.76
N ASN A 309 -11.11 -2.15 -0.99
CA ASN A 309 -11.03 -0.72 -0.70
C ASN A 309 -11.15 -0.40 0.80
N ALA A 310 -11.76 -1.26 1.61
CA ALA A 310 -11.73 -1.13 3.06
C ALA A 310 -10.32 -1.29 3.64
N THR A 311 -9.40 -1.92 2.93
CA THR A 311 -8.01 -1.97 3.39
C THR A 311 -7.29 -0.63 3.23
N THR A 312 -7.68 0.25 2.31
CA THR A 312 -6.97 1.51 2.07
C THR A 312 -6.96 2.45 3.29
N GLY A 313 -8.05 2.51 4.03
CA GLY A 313 -8.10 3.27 5.28
C GLY A 313 -7.55 2.48 6.46
N SER A 314 -7.80 1.18 6.54
CA SER A 314 -7.43 0.39 7.70
C SER A 314 -5.93 0.05 7.78
N THR A 315 -5.22 -0.04 6.66
CA THR A 315 -3.74 -0.19 6.65
C THR A 315 -3.01 1.04 7.18
N LEU A 316 -3.68 2.21 7.18
CA LEU A 316 -3.16 3.42 7.81
C LEU A 316 -3.27 3.40 9.35
N ILE A 317 -4.11 2.54 9.93
CA ILE A 317 -4.23 2.43 11.39
C ILE A 317 -2.88 2.01 12.01
N PRO A 318 -2.30 0.84 11.69
CA PRO A 318 -1.00 0.46 12.24
C PRO A 318 0.11 1.41 11.77
N LEU A 319 0.04 1.96 10.56
CA LEU A 319 1.01 2.94 10.09
C LEU A 319 1.06 4.18 10.99
N THR A 320 -0.08 4.81 11.24
CA THR A 320 -0.14 6.07 11.98
C THR A 320 0.01 5.88 13.49
N THR A 321 -0.44 4.73 14.04
CA THR A 321 -0.43 4.48 15.48
C THR A 321 0.82 3.76 15.98
N LEU A 322 1.42 2.90 15.17
CA LEU A 322 2.57 2.07 15.54
C LEU A 322 3.81 2.32 14.67
N GLY A 323 3.67 3.06 13.53
CA GLY A 323 4.74 3.20 12.55
C GLY A 323 5.01 1.94 11.73
N VAL A 324 4.06 1.00 11.69
CA VAL A 324 4.20 -0.26 10.95
C VAL A 324 3.25 -0.25 9.75
N PRO A 325 3.76 -0.35 8.51
CA PRO A 325 2.90 -0.33 7.33
C PRO A 325 2.07 -1.62 7.21
N GLY A 326 0.82 -1.46 6.76
CA GLY A 326 -0.11 -2.56 6.54
C GLY A 326 0.10 -3.30 5.22
N ASP A 327 0.62 -2.61 4.19
CA ASP A 327 0.86 -3.15 2.85
C ASP A 327 1.98 -2.39 2.11
N GLY A 328 2.19 -2.68 0.81
CA GLY A 328 3.21 -2.03 -0.02
C GLY A 328 2.98 -0.53 -0.19
N CYS A 329 1.75 -0.09 -0.44
CA CYS A 329 1.42 1.33 -0.58
C CYS A 329 1.70 2.10 0.71
N THR A 330 1.29 1.56 1.86
CA THR A 330 1.53 2.18 3.16
C THR A 330 3.00 2.17 3.57
N ALA A 331 3.80 1.23 3.07
CA ALA A 331 5.25 1.27 3.25
C ALA A 331 5.88 2.47 2.52
N ILE A 332 5.36 2.85 1.35
CA ILE A 332 5.79 4.04 0.62
C ILE A 332 5.24 5.30 1.31
N LEU A 333 3.98 5.28 1.75
CA LEU A 333 3.36 6.38 2.48
C LEU A 333 4.07 6.66 3.81
N LEU A 334 4.63 5.64 4.48
CA LEU A 334 5.49 5.84 5.64
C LEU A 334 6.68 6.74 5.28
N GLY A 335 7.33 6.47 4.16
CA GLY A 335 8.39 7.33 3.63
C GLY A 335 7.90 8.74 3.30
N ALA A 336 6.69 8.87 2.73
CA ALA A 336 6.09 10.16 2.45
C ALA A 336 5.84 11.00 3.72
N PHE A 337 5.33 10.38 4.78
CA PHE A 337 5.19 11.05 6.09
C PHE A 337 6.55 11.53 6.61
N MET A 338 7.57 10.70 6.53
CA MET A 338 8.92 11.07 6.97
C MET A 338 9.50 12.23 6.14
N LEU A 339 9.28 12.27 4.83
CA LEU A 339 9.68 13.37 3.95
C LEU A 339 8.97 14.68 4.32
N GLN A 340 7.75 14.60 4.83
CA GLN A 340 6.98 15.73 5.34
C GLN A 340 7.33 16.09 6.81
N GLY A 341 8.41 15.52 7.36
CA GLY A 341 8.86 15.78 8.73
C GLY A 341 8.00 15.11 9.82
N MET A 342 7.11 14.20 9.45
CA MET A 342 6.23 13.48 10.38
C MET A 342 6.72 12.05 10.55
N VAL A 343 7.17 11.68 11.75
CA VAL A 343 7.54 10.30 12.05
C VAL A 343 6.29 9.50 12.41
N PRO A 344 5.88 8.51 11.58
CA PRO A 344 4.72 7.69 11.87
C PRO A 344 4.86 6.91 13.17
N GLY A 345 3.76 6.86 13.92
CA GLY A 345 3.72 6.24 15.23
C GLY A 345 3.05 7.13 16.28
N PRO A 346 3.14 6.80 17.57
CA PRO A 346 2.43 7.52 18.64
C PRO A 346 2.83 8.99 18.79
N SER A 347 4.08 9.36 18.47
CA SER A 347 4.56 10.76 18.49
C SER A 347 3.78 11.65 17.52
N MET A 348 3.36 11.10 16.37
CA MET A 348 2.62 11.84 15.35
C MET A 348 1.28 12.38 15.87
N PHE A 349 0.57 11.63 16.71
CA PHE A 349 -0.67 12.09 17.35
C PHE A 349 -0.44 13.16 18.42
N LYS A 350 0.79 13.27 18.94
CA LYS A 350 1.16 14.23 19.97
C LYS A 350 1.69 15.53 19.36
N GLU A 351 2.54 15.42 18.36
CA GLU A 351 3.29 16.54 17.78
C GLU A 351 2.59 17.16 16.56
N HIS A 352 1.86 16.34 15.78
CA HIS A 352 1.21 16.73 14.51
C HIS A 352 -0.26 16.31 14.45
N SER A 353 -0.97 16.38 15.58
CA SER A 353 -2.35 15.90 15.67
C SER A 353 -3.31 16.62 14.71
N ASP A 354 -3.16 17.92 14.54
CA ASP A 354 -3.97 18.76 13.65
C ASP A 354 -3.82 18.37 12.18
N ILE A 355 -2.58 18.19 11.73
CA ILE A 355 -2.27 17.72 10.37
C ILE A 355 -2.84 16.33 10.15
N LEU A 356 -2.62 15.42 11.11
CA LEU A 356 -3.08 14.05 11.01
C LEU A 356 -4.61 13.94 10.93
N TYR A 357 -5.33 14.72 11.74
CA TYR A 357 -6.80 14.80 11.63
C TYR A 357 -7.24 15.38 10.29
N GLY A 358 -6.52 16.36 9.76
CA GLY A 358 -6.76 16.89 8.40
C GLY A 358 -6.62 15.82 7.32
N ILE A 359 -5.57 14.99 7.41
CA ILE A 359 -5.34 13.87 6.49
C ILE A 359 -6.44 12.81 6.61
N MET A 360 -6.85 12.45 7.84
CA MET A 360 -7.91 11.47 8.08
C MET A 360 -9.27 11.93 7.55
N ILE A 361 -9.63 13.20 7.77
CA ILE A 361 -10.85 13.81 7.23
C ILE A 361 -10.74 13.86 5.70
N GLY A 362 -9.58 14.26 5.19
CA GLY A 362 -9.32 14.28 3.76
C GLY A 362 -9.49 12.91 3.11
N LEU A 363 -9.11 11.81 3.78
CA LEU A 363 -9.35 10.46 3.27
C LEU A 363 -10.85 10.12 3.13
N VAL A 364 -11.69 10.61 4.04
CA VAL A 364 -13.16 10.51 3.89
C VAL A 364 -13.60 11.22 2.62
N ILE A 365 -13.09 12.43 2.37
CA ILE A 365 -13.40 13.22 1.17
C ILE A 365 -12.83 12.57 -0.09
N VAL A 366 -11.63 11.98 -0.04
CA VAL A 366 -11.05 11.18 -1.13
C VAL A 366 -12.02 10.11 -1.59
N ASN A 367 -12.62 9.35 -0.66
CA ASN A 367 -13.58 8.30 -1.02
C ASN A 367 -14.88 8.87 -1.61
N ILE A 368 -15.38 9.99 -1.10
CA ILE A 368 -16.57 10.66 -1.66
C ILE A 368 -16.29 11.15 -3.09
N LEU A 369 -15.14 11.82 -3.29
CA LEU A 369 -14.76 12.31 -4.61
C LEU A 369 -14.42 11.15 -5.58
N MET A 370 -13.89 10.03 -5.09
CA MET A 370 -13.69 8.82 -5.89
C MET A 370 -15.01 8.32 -6.51
N LEU A 371 -16.11 8.34 -5.76
CA LEU A 371 -17.41 7.98 -6.28
C LEU A 371 -17.86 8.94 -7.40
N ILE A 372 -17.66 10.24 -7.20
CA ILE A 372 -18.09 11.27 -8.19
C ILE A 372 -17.23 11.16 -9.46
N ILE A 373 -15.91 11.19 -9.30
CA ILE A 373 -14.95 11.11 -10.42
C ILE A 373 -15.11 9.77 -11.14
N GLY A 374 -15.15 8.66 -10.39
CA GLY A 374 -15.32 7.33 -10.95
C GLY A 374 -16.57 7.22 -11.82
N ARG A 375 -17.69 7.79 -11.37
CA ARG A 375 -18.95 7.77 -12.12
C ARG A 375 -18.89 8.61 -13.40
N VAL A 376 -18.28 9.80 -13.35
CA VAL A 376 -18.14 10.70 -14.50
C VAL A 376 -17.21 10.09 -15.56
N PHE A 377 -16.11 9.47 -15.13
CA PHE A 377 -15.08 8.95 -16.03
C PHE A 377 -15.27 7.49 -16.42
N THR A 378 -16.25 6.76 -15.85
CA THR A 378 -16.54 5.35 -16.23
C THR A 378 -16.61 5.12 -17.74
N PRO A 379 -17.25 5.97 -18.56
CA PRO A 379 -17.30 5.75 -20.02
C PRO A 379 -15.93 5.85 -20.71
N LEU A 380 -14.98 6.56 -20.11
CA LEU A 380 -13.63 6.77 -20.65
C LEU A 380 -12.69 5.60 -20.35
N TYR A 381 -12.99 4.76 -19.35
CA TYR A 381 -12.10 3.69 -18.90
C TYR A 381 -11.81 2.65 -19.98
N ALA A 382 -12.77 2.37 -20.88
CA ALA A 382 -12.53 1.50 -22.03
C ALA A 382 -11.40 2.01 -22.94
N ASN A 383 -11.14 3.31 -22.94
CA ASN A 383 -10.09 3.93 -23.76
C ASN A 383 -8.73 3.96 -23.03
N ILE A 384 -8.72 4.01 -21.69
CA ILE A 384 -7.50 4.04 -20.88
C ILE A 384 -6.66 2.77 -21.08
N THR A 385 -7.31 1.62 -21.21
CA THR A 385 -6.64 0.33 -21.46
C THR A 385 -5.88 0.27 -22.79
N ARG A 386 -6.03 1.28 -23.66
CA ARG A 386 -5.36 1.38 -24.96
C ARG A 386 -4.06 2.18 -24.94
N ILE A 387 -3.72 2.84 -23.82
CA ILE A 387 -2.49 3.63 -23.72
C ILE A 387 -1.28 2.69 -23.88
N PRO A 388 -0.39 2.93 -24.85
CA PRO A 388 0.78 2.07 -25.05
C PRO A 388 1.76 2.24 -23.89
N TYR A 389 2.27 1.11 -23.40
CA TYR A 389 3.21 1.09 -22.28
C TYR A 389 4.50 1.86 -22.59
N GLU A 390 4.94 1.86 -23.86
CA GLU A 390 6.15 2.54 -24.30
C GLU A 390 6.11 4.05 -24.01
N LEU A 391 4.93 4.68 -24.23
CA LEU A 391 4.73 6.09 -23.90
C LEU A 391 4.81 6.32 -22.39
N MET A 392 4.16 5.46 -21.63
CA MET A 392 4.15 5.56 -20.16
C MET A 392 5.55 5.35 -19.58
N SER A 393 6.31 4.38 -20.09
CA SER A 393 7.66 4.10 -19.60
C SER A 393 8.61 5.28 -19.84
N ALA A 394 8.51 5.95 -20.96
CA ALA A 394 9.31 7.15 -21.25
C ALA A 394 8.98 8.30 -20.26
N ILE A 395 7.70 8.53 -20.00
CA ILE A 395 7.26 9.53 -19.02
C ILE A 395 7.79 9.17 -17.64
N ILE A 396 7.67 7.91 -17.21
CA ILE A 396 8.12 7.43 -15.90
C ILE A 396 9.62 7.64 -15.71
N ILE A 397 10.45 7.33 -16.73
CA ILE A 397 11.90 7.52 -16.65
C ILE A 397 12.24 8.99 -16.42
N VAL A 398 11.64 9.89 -17.20
CA VAL A 398 11.86 11.33 -17.04
C VAL A 398 11.48 11.79 -15.64
N TYR A 399 10.31 11.37 -15.14
CA TYR A 399 9.86 11.73 -13.80
C TYR A 399 10.76 11.17 -12.70
N CYS A 400 11.24 9.94 -12.81
CA CYS A 400 12.17 9.36 -11.85
C CYS A 400 13.47 10.17 -11.75
N ILE A 401 14.06 10.48 -12.89
CA ILE A 401 15.34 11.22 -12.96
C ILE A 401 15.16 12.65 -12.44
N THR A 402 14.17 13.36 -12.96
CA THR A 402 13.91 14.76 -12.56
C THR A 402 13.46 14.85 -11.10
N GLY A 403 12.65 13.91 -10.63
CA GLY A 403 12.16 13.86 -9.25
C GLY A 403 13.28 13.66 -8.24
N VAL A 404 14.16 12.67 -8.45
CA VAL A 404 15.33 12.46 -7.58
C VAL A 404 16.27 13.66 -7.64
N TYR A 405 16.49 14.23 -8.83
CA TYR A 405 17.36 15.41 -8.94
C TYR A 405 16.75 16.64 -8.25
N SER A 406 15.44 16.84 -8.36
CA SER A 406 14.75 17.97 -7.72
C SER A 406 14.79 17.90 -6.20
N SER A 407 14.66 16.69 -5.62
CA SER A 407 14.68 16.52 -4.15
C SER A 407 16.08 16.63 -3.56
N GLU A 408 17.10 16.11 -4.25
CA GLU A 408 18.45 15.95 -3.69
C GLU A 408 19.48 16.92 -4.28
N ALA A 409 19.13 17.63 -5.36
CA ALA A 409 20.01 18.53 -6.11
C ALA A 409 21.37 17.87 -6.47
N SER A 410 21.39 16.55 -6.71
CA SER A 410 22.62 15.76 -6.86
C SER A 410 22.51 14.72 -7.97
N THR A 411 23.37 14.84 -8.97
CA THR A 411 23.53 13.82 -10.01
C THR A 411 24.03 12.48 -9.48
N PHE A 412 24.80 12.50 -8.37
CA PHE A 412 25.24 11.28 -7.69
C PHE A 412 24.03 10.49 -7.15
N GLN A 413 23.04 11.15 -6.58
CA GLN A 413 21.85 10.51 -6.04
C GLN A 413 20.97 9.92 -7.18
N VAL A 414 20.93 10.58 -8.33
CA VAL A 414 20.28 10.03 -9.54
C VAL A 414 20.99 8.75 -10.00
N LEU A 415 22.32 8.78 -10.09
CA LEU A 415 23.10 7.59 -10.44
C LEU A 415 22.87 6.45 -9.42
N LEU A 416 22.84 6.79 -8.13
CA LEU A 416 22.60 5.83 -7.07
C LEU A 416 21.19 5.20 -7.18
N ALA A 417 20.16 5.99 -7.52
CA ALA A 417 18.83 5.46 -7.80
C ALA A 417 18.83 4.46 -8.96
N VAL A 418 19.59 4.74 -10.02
CA VAL A 418 19.72 3.81 -11.16
C VAL A 418 20.45 2.53 -10.75
N ILE A 419 21.52 2.63 -9.96
CA ILE A 419 22.24 1.46 -9.43
C ILE A 419 21.34 0.60 -8.55
N ILE A 420 20.61 1.22 -7.61
CA ILE A 420 19.64 0.52 -6.76
C ILE A 420 18.54 -0.11 -7.60
N GLY A 421 18.07 0.56 -8.65
CA GLY A 421 17.09 0.04 -9.58
C GLY A 421 17.57 -1.20 -10.34
N ALA A 422 18.78 -1.16 -10.89
CA ALA A 422 19.39 -2.31 -11.54
C ALA A 422 19.60 -3.48 -10.57
N PHE A 423 20.05 -3.20 -9.35
CA PHE A 423 20.19 -4.19 -8.29
C PHE A 423 18.85 -4.81 -7.91
N SER A 424 17.80 -4.00 -7.72
CA SER A 424 16.44 -4.46 -7.43
C SER A 424 15.88 -5.33 -8.57
N PHE A 425 16.12 -4.94 -9.83
CA PHE A 425 15.76 -5.74 -11.00
C PHE A 425 16.39 -7.13 -10.97
N LEU A 426 17.69 -7.23 -10.68
CA LEU A 426 18.38 -8.50 -10.52
C LEU A 426 17.81 -9.34 -9.38
N LEU A 427 17.53 -8.71 -8.24
CA LEU A 427 16.89 -9.38 -7.11
C LEU A 427 15.49 -9.92 -7.46
N ARG A 428 14.69 -9.15 -8.21
CA ARG A 428 13.39 -9.61 -8.71
C ARG A 428 13.52 -10.83 -9.63
N LYS A 429 14.49 -10.84 -10.56
CA LYS A 429 14.78 -12.03 -11.40
C LYS A 429 15.17 -13.26 -10.57
N LEU A 430 15.81 -13.05 -9.43
CA LEU A 430 16.11 -14.09 -8.46
C LEU A 430 14.93 -14.46 -7.55
N GLY A 431 13.76 -13.80 -7.74
CA GLY A 431 12.52 -14.07 -6.99
C GLY A 431 12.46 -13.41 -5.61
N PHE A 432 13.22 -12.33 -5.37
CA PHE A 432 13.07 -11.50 -4.17
C PHE A 432 11.90 -10.53 -4.33
N GLY A 433 11.13 -10.33 -3.26
CA GLY A 433 10.14 -9.28 -3.18
C GLY A 433 10.77 -7.92 -2.86
N VAL A 434 10.25 -6.84 -3.43
CA VAL A 434 10.73 -5.47 -3.16
C VAL A 434 10.22 -4.96 -1.80
N VAL A 435 8.99 -5.31 -1.43
CA VAL A 435 8.36 -4.87 -0.17
C VAL A 435 9.19 -5.26 1.07
N PRO A 436 9.71 -6.50 1.19
CA PRO A 436 10.66 -6.86 2.25
C PRO A 436 11.87 -5.93 2.35
N ILE A 437 12.46 -5.56 1.22
CA ILE A 437 13.65 -4.69 1.19
C ILE A 437 13.30 -3.30 1.73
N ILE A 438 12.19 -2.74 1.30
CA ILE A 438 11.72 -1.43 1.78
C ILE A 438 11.39 -1.43 3.26
N LEU A 439 10.71 -2.47 3.75
CA LEU A 439 10.46 -2.59 5.19
C LEU A 439 11.77 -2.62 5.97
N GLY A 440 12.79 -3.30 5.44
CA GLY A 440 14.14 -3.27 6.01
C GLY A 440 14.76 -1.88 6.02
N VAL A 441 14.63 -1.12 4.92
CA VAL A 441 15.14 0.27 4.82
C VAL A 441 14.46 1.18 5.83
N VAL A 442 13.13 1.14 5.87
CA VAL A 442 12.34 2.07 6.69
C VAL A 442 12.42 1.74 8.17
N LEU A 443 12.34 0.45 8.52
CA LEU A 443 12.37 0.01 9.91
C LEU A 443 13.80 -0.15 10.46
N GLY A 444 14.82 -0.17 9.60
CA GLY A 444 16.21 -0.41 9.99
C GLY A 444 16.72 0.62 10.99
N ASP A 445 16.51 1.90 10.71
CA ASP A 445 16.89 2.99 11.62
C ASP A 445 16.10 2.96 12.95
N LEU A 446 14.79 2.67 12.86
CA LEU A 446 13.93 2.51 14.05
C LEU A 446 14.41 1.36 14.93
N VAL A 447 14.77 0.22 14.34
CA VAL A 447 15.31 -0.94 15.08
C VAL A 447 16.60 -0.58 15.76
N GLU A 448 17.56 -0.01 15.04
CA GLU A 448 18.87 0.31 15.58
C GLU A 448 18.80 1.35 16.71
N THR A 449 18.16 2.50 16.44
CA THR A 449 18.07 3.60 17.38
C THR A 449 17.35 3.19 18.66
N ASN A 450 16.21 2.52 18.54
CA ASN A 450 15.44 2.09 19.72
C ASN A 450 16.11 0.93 20.46
N PHE A 451 16.80 0.01 19.77
CA PHE A 451 17.60 -1.01 20.42
C PHE A 451 18.69 -0.38 21.29
N ARG A 452 19.49 0.53 20.73
CA ARG A 452 20.57 1.20 21.45
C ARG A 452 20.06 2.02 22.63
N ASN A 453 19.00 2.79 22.43
CA ASN A 453 18.40 3.56 23.52
C ASN A 453 17.87 2.63 24.63
N SER A 454 17.30 1.49 24.29
CA SER A 454 16.87 0.48 25.28
C SER A 454 18.03 -0.12 26.05
N MET A 455 19.14 -0.40 25.37
CA MET A 455 20.37 -0.91 26.03
C MET A 455 20.97 0.11 26.98
N VAL A 456 20.99 1.40 26.60
CA VAL A 456 21.42 2.48 27.51
C VAL A 456 20.50 2.56 28.73
N MET A 457 19.16 2.51 28.54
CA MET A 457 18.19 2.56 29.64
C MET A 457 18.32 1.38 30.62
N SER A 458 18.76 0.21 30.13
CA SER A 458 18.85 -1.01 30.94
C SER A 458 20.27 -1.33 31.43
N SER A 459 21.21 -0.40 31.31
CA SER A 459 22.64 -0.66 31.60
C SER A 459 23.15 -1.91 30.85
N ASN A 460 22.84 -2.02 29.57
CA ASN A 460 23.17 -3.12 28.66
C ASN A 460 22.53 -4.49 29.00
N SER A 461 21.38 -4.48 29.69
CA SER A 461 20.63 -5.71 29.96
C SER A 461 19.54 -5.95 28.93
N LEU A 462 19.54 -7.10 28.26
CA LEU A 462 18.48 -7.54 27.35
C LEU A 462 17.16 -7.87 28.08
N SER A 463 17.16 -7.97 29.41
CA SER A 463 15.97 -8.28 30.18
C SER A 463 14.86 -7.24 30.01
N ILE A 464 15.19 -6.00 29.64
CA ILE A 464 14.25 -4.91 29.41
C ILE A 464 13.16 -5.28 28.38
N PHE A 465 13.50 -6.08 27.37
CA PHE A 465 12.55 -6.49 26.33
C PHE A 465 11.54 -7.55 26.78
N VAL A 466 11.85 -8.30 27.86
CA VAL A 466 10.97 -9.35 28.38
C VAL A 466 10.30 -8.98 29.70
N THR A 467 10.83 -8.00 30.43
CA THR A 467 10.23 -7.52 31.69
C THR A 467 9.12 -6.51 31.49
N ARG A 468 9.08 -5.82 30.35
CA ARG A 468 8.05 -4.85 30.00
C ARG A 468 6.91 -5.56 29.26
N PRO A 469 5.64 -5.42 29.71
CA PRO A 469 4.54 -6.24 29.21
C PRO A 469 4.25 -6.02 27.73
N PHE A 470 4.32 -4.78 27.23
CA PHE A 470 4.09 -4.48 25.82
C PHE A 470 5.25 -4.95 24.93
N SER A 471 6.48 -4.77 25.36
CA SER A 471 7.65 -5.30 24.66
C SER A 471 7.55 -6.81 24.50
N LEU A 472 7.23 -7.51 25.58
CA LEU A 472 7.02 -8.97 25.57
C LEU A 472 5.88 -9.38 24.63
N LEU A 473 4.76 -8.65 24.65
CA LEU A 473 3.62 -8.88 23.75
C LEU A 473 4.05 -8.83 22.28
N PHE A 474 4.76 -7.76 21.87
CA PHE A 474 5.19 -7.61 20.47
C PHE A 474 6.25 -8.64 20.07
N LEU A 475 7.16 -9.01 20.97
CA LEU A 475 8.10 -10.12 20.72
C LEU A 475 7.36 -11.45 20.57
N ALA A 476 6.37 -11.73 21.40
CA ALA A 476 5.56 -12.93 21.30
C ALA A 476 4.79 -12.97 19.97
N LEU A 477 4.22 -11.83 19.54
CA LEU A 477 3.56 -11.70 18.24
C LEU A 477 4.55 -11.92 17.08
N ALA A 478 5.78 -11.41 17.19
CA ALA A 478 6.82 -11.63 16.18
C ALA A 478 7.18 -13.14 16.06
N VAL A 479 7.39 -13.81 17.19
CA VAL A 479 7.68 -15.26 17.23
C VAL A 479 6.50 -16.06 16.67
N LEU A 480 5.27 -15.71 17.05
CA LEU A 480 4.06 -16.35 16.54
C LEU A 480 3.90 -16.16 15.04
N SER A 481 4.16 -14.96 14.52
CA SER A 481 4.11 -14.66 13.08
C SER A 481 5.06 -15.57 12.30
N ILE A 482 6.31 -15.65 12.74
CA ILE A 482 7.32 -16.51 12.12
C ILE A 482 6.95 -17.99 12.29
N GLY A 483 6.49 -18.41 13.46
CA GLY A 483 6.10 -19.78 13.77
C GLY A 483 4.92 -20.27 12.93
N MET A 484 3.87 -19.46 12.79
CA MET A 484 2.72 -19.76 11.93
C MET A 484 3.12 -19.94 10.47
N PHE A 485 4.05 -19.14 10.00
CA PHE A 485 4.55 -19.27 8.64
C PHE A 485 5.29 -20.60 8.41
N PHE A 486 6.21 -20.96 9.30
CA PHE A 486 6.92 -22.25 9.20
C PHE A 486 5.97 -23.45 9.29
N TYR A 487 4.95 -23.37 10.15
CA TYR A 487 3.92 -24.38 10.24
C TYR A 487 3.15 -24.53 8.92
N LYS A 488 2.75 -23.41 8.30
CA LYS A 488 2.06 -23.42 7.00
C LYS A 488 2.95 -23.99 5.90
N ALA A 489 4.20 -23.55 5.80
CA ALA A 489 5.16 -24.06 4.82
C ALA A 489 5.42 -25.56 4.96
N ALA A 490 5.51 -26.06 6.20
CA ALA A 490 5.66 -27.50 6.46
C ALA A 490 4.41 -28.29 6.05
N LYS A 491 3.21 -27.74 6.26
CA LYS A 491 1.94 -28.36 5.88
C LYS A 491 1.79 -28.42 4.35
N ASP A 492 2.15 -27.36 3.64
CA ASP A 492 2.06 -27.31 2.18
C ASP A 492 3.06 -28.29 1.51
N ARG A 493 4.28 -28.43 2.07
CA ARG A 493 5.25 -29.46 1.63
C ARG A 493 4.75 -30.88 1.85
N LYS A 494 3.99 -31.12 2.92
CA LYS A 494 3.38 -32.46 3.15
C LYS A 494 2.28 -32.76 2.13
N LYS A 495 1.47 -31.78 1.74
CA LYS A 495 0.44 -31.96 0.71
C LYS A 495 1.04 -32.28 -0.67
N GLN A 496 2.10 -31.54 -1.08
CA GLN A 496 2.78 -31.80 -2.36
C GLN A 496 3.51 -33.15 -2.44
N LYS A 497 3.76 -33.81 -1.31
CA LYS A 497 4.35 -35.16 -1.28
C LYS A 497 3.31 -36.29 -1.28
N THR A 498 2.04 -35.95 -1.10
CA THR A 498 0.92 -36.91 -1.05
C THR A 498 0.06 -36.87 -2.31
N GLU A 499 0.27 -35.90 -3.19
CA GLU A 499 -0.18 -35.84 -4.58
C GLU A 499 0.94 -36.29 -5.54
#